data_6d24fdef72cd1b98c3d96928dbad39e1
#
_entry.id   6d24fdef72cd1b98c3d96928dbad39e1
#
_cell.length_a   1.000
_cell.length_b   1.000
_cell.length_c   1.000
_cell.angle_alpha   90.00
_cell.angle_beta   90.00
_cell.angle_gamma   90.00
#
_symmetry.space_group_name_H-M   'P 1'
#
loop_
_entity.id
_entity.type
_entity.pdbx_description
1 polymer ?
#
loop_
_entity_poly.entity_id
_entity_poly.type
_entity_poly.pdbx_seq_one_letter_code
_entity_poly.pdbx_strand_id
1 'polypeptide(L)'
;SAASDVYKRQPSDWWVWLIAILLTSPLQAAAEEVLFRGYFMNCLGSMGANRWVAVVVSALVFALAHGTQNMWLFADRFTFGLLAGALVILTGGLEAGIAAHVLNNLFAFGYSVFLGGASVARGLTSMGWADALWDVTGFLAIALAAWWISRWMTVATRTPDDLVMACLLYTSDAADDTPC
;
A
#
# COMPACT_ATOMS: atom_id res chain seq x y z
N SER A 1 -23.47 15.74 25.67
CA SER A 1 -22.43 14.74 25.95
C SER A 1 -21.58 14.53 24.69
N ALA A 2 -20.30 14.16 24.84
CA ALA A 2 -19.39 13.96 23.68
C ALA A 2 -19.99 13.08 22.57
N ALA A 3 -20.73 12.03 22.91
CA ALA A 3 -21.44 11.19 21.95
C ALA A 3 -22.53 11.91 21.16
N SER A 4 -23.28 12.83 21.80
CA SER A 4 -24.33 13.63 21.13
C SER A 4 -23.72 14.69 20.21
N ASP A 5 -22.51 15.15 20.50
CA ASP A 5 -21.80 16.16 19.69
C ASP A 5 -21.13 15.52 18.48
N VAL A 6 -20.67 14.28 18.58
CA VAL A 6 -20.19 13.49 17.44
C VAL A 6 -21.34 13.16 16.49
N TYR A 7 -22.48 12.74 16.99
CA TYR A 7 -23.68 12.47 16.17
C TYR A 7 -24.18 13.71 15.41
N LYS A 8 -24.09 14.89 16.01
CA LYS A 8 -24.47 16.17 15.37
C LYS A 8 -23.48 16.65 14.30
N ARG A 9 -22.27 16.07 14.24
CA ARG A 9 -21.24 16.41 13.25
C ARG A 9 -21.25 15.50 12.03
N GLN A 10 -22.06 14.43 12.02
CA GLN A 10 -22.18 13.59 10.83
C GLN A 10 -22.83 14.39 9.69
N PRO A 11 -22.17 14.47 8.52
CA PRO A 11 -22.80 15.02 7.33
C PRO A 11 -24.07 14.21 7.02
N SER A 12 -25.14 14.88 6.60
CA SER A 12 -26.38 14.20 6.17
C SER A 12 -26.16 13.25 4.98
N ASP A 13 -25.05 13.39 4.30
CA ASP A 13 -24.62 12.69 3.10
C ASP A 13 -23.46 11.71 3.33
N TRP A 14 -23.27 11.22 4.56
CA TRP A 14 -22.20 10.27 4.93
C TRP A 14 -22.14 9.03 4.01
N TRP A 15 -23.27 8.55 3.51
CA TRP A 15 -23.37 7.42 2.61
C TRP A 15 -22.72 7.70 1.23
N VAL A 16 -22.80 8.94 0.74
CA VAL A 16 -22.14 9.37 -0.50
C VAL A 16 -20.61 9.26 -0.34
N TRP A 17 -20.12 9.70 0.82
CA TRP A 17 -18.69 9.58 1.14
C TRP A 17 -18.25 8.13 1.27
N LEU A 18 -19.04 7.24 1.86
CA LEU A 18 -18.73 5.82 1.92
C LEU A 18 -18.68 5.19 0.51
N ILE A 19 -19.65 5.49 -0.35
CA ILE A 19 -19.63 5.01 -1.74
C ILE A 19 -18.39 5.54 -2.48
N ALA A 20 -18.08 6.83 -2.34
CA ALA A 20 -16.90 7.41 -2.95
C ALA A 20 -15.61 6.72 -2.47
N ILE A 21 -15.47 6.46 -1.17
CA ILE A 21 -14.32 5.74 -0.59
C ILE A 21 -14.24 4.32 -1.13
N LEU A 22 -15.34 3.57 -1.15
CA LEU A 22 -15.38 2.20 -1.65
C LEU A 22 -14.98 2.09 -3.13
N LEU A 23 -15.30 3.10 -3.94
CA LEU A 23 -14.95 3.11 -5.36
C LEU A 23 -13.54 3.64 -5.62
N THR A 24 -13.11 4.67 -4.89
CA THR A 24 -11.84 5.35 -5.19
C THR A 24 -10.65 4.76 -4.45
N SER A 25 -10.81 4.31 -3.19
CA SER A 25 -9.68 3.80 -2.40
C SER A 25 -9.03 2.54 -2.99
N PRO A 26 -9.76 1.56 -3.53
CA PRO A 26 -9.13 0.43 -4.19
C PRO A 26 -8.29 0.81 -5.41
N LEU A 27 -8.79 1.75 -6.22
CA LEU A 27 -8.07 2.23 -7.41
C LEU A 27 -6.82 3.02 -7.02
N GLN A 28 -6.93 3.89 -6.02
CA GLN A 28 -5.80 4.65 -5.48
C GLN A 28 -4.74 3.71 -4.91
N ALA A 29 -5.12 2.79 -4.03
CA ALA A 29 -4.20 1.83 -3.43
C ALA A 29 -3.49 0.97 -4.50
N ALA A 30 -4.22 0.46 -5.48
CA ALA A 30 -3.64 -0.30 -6.57
C ALA A 30 -2.64 0.53 -7.39
N ALA A 31 -2.99 1.77 -7.75
CA ALA A 31 -2.12 2.67 -8.50
C ALA A 31 -0.83 2.98 -7.73
N GLU A 32 -0.92 3.23 -6.43
CA GLU A 32 0.24 3.49 -5.57
C GLU A 32 1.13 2.24 -5.42
N GLU A 33 0.56 1.05 -5.21
CA GLU A 33 1.35 -0.17 -5.13
C GLU A 33 2.03 -0.51 -6.47
N VAL A 34 1.34 -0.34 -7.60
CA VAL A 34 1.95 -0.53 -8.93
C VAL A 34 3.09 0.47 -9.14
N LEU A 35 2.90 1.74 -8.77
CA LEU A 35 3.94 2.77 -8.94
C LEU A 35 5.15 2.51 -8.04
N PHE A 36 4.95 2.32 -6.74
CA PHE A 36 6.06 2.28 -5.78
C PHE A 36 6.68 0.88 -5.68
N ARG A 37 5.88 -0.18 -5.68
CA ARG A 37 6.36 -1.57 -5.50
C ARG A 37 6.52 -2.31 -6.82
N GLY A 38 5.62 -2.05 -7.78
CA GLY A 38 5.74 -2.62 -9.12
C GLY A 38 6.83 -1.94 -9.94
N TYR A 39 6.75 -0.65 -10.16
CA TYR A 39 7.66 0.07 -11.05
C TYR A 39 8.94 0.54 -10.35
N PHE A 40 8.82 1.36 -9.30
CA PHE A 40 9.99 2.03 -8.70
C PHE A 40 10.96 1.06 -8.03
N MET A 41 10.48 0.07 -7.27
CA MET A 41 11.35 -0.96 -6.70
C MET A 41 12.05 -1.79 -7.79
N ASN A 42 11.38 -2.13 -8.89
CA ASN A 42 11.99 -2.85 -10.00
C ASN A 42 13.03 -1.99 -10.73
N CYS A 43 12.80 -0.70 -10.90
CA CYS A 43 13.81 0.22 -11.44
C CYS A 43 15.08 0.24 -10.57
N LEU A 44 14.94 0.32 -9.26
CA LEU A 44 16.09 0.27 -8.34
C LEU A 44 16.81 -1.08 -8.42
N GLY A 45 16.06 -2.18 -8.52
CA GLY A 45 16.62 -3.53 -8.71
C GLY A 45 17.40 -3.65 -10.01
N SER A 46 16.90 -3.13 -11.13
CA SER A 46 17.60 -3.13 -12.42
C SER A 46 18.88 -2.28 -12.44
N MET A 47 18.96 -1.28 -11.56
CA MET A 47 20.18 -0.50 -11.32
C MET A 47 21.19 -1.22 -10.39
N GLY A 48 20.91 -2.44 -9.97
CA GLY A 48 21.78 -3.24 -9.10
C GLY A 48 21.56 -3.08 -7.60
N ALA A 49 20.50 -2.38 -7.17
CA ALA A 49 20.20 -2.25 -5.76
C ALA A 49 19.76 -3.60 -5.15
N ASN A 50 20.24 -3.88 -3.93
CA ASN A 50 19.71 -4.99 -3.16
C ASN A 50 18.21 -4.80 -2.91
N ARG A 51 17.42 -5.89 -2.98
CA ARG A 51 15.95 -5.86 -2.82
C ARG A 51 15.48 -5.13 -1.55
N TRP A 52 16.20 -5.28 -0.43
CA TRP A 52 15.85 -4.60 0.83
C TRP A 52 16.19 -3.11 0.80
N VAL A 53 17.27 -2.74 0.11
CA VAL A 53 17.60 -1.32 -0.16
C VAL A 53 16.51 -0.70 -1.02
N ALA A 54 16.04 -1.40 -2.06
CA ALA A 54 14.93 -0.94 -2.89
C ALA A 54 13.65 -0.73 -2.08
N VAL A 55 13.33 -1.63 -1.11
CA VAL A 55 12.21 -1.45 -0.18
C VAL A 55 12.36 -0.17 0.64
N VAL A 56 13.52 0.04 1.27
CA VAL A 56 13.75 1.22 2.13
C VAL A 56 13.65 2.52 1.33
N VAL A 57 14.29 2.57 0.15
CA VAL A 57 14.26 3.76 -0.71
C VAL A 57 12.85 4.03 -1.23
N SER A 58 12.13 2.99 -1.67
CA SER A 58 10.74 3.12 -2.12
C SER A 58 9.83 3.59 -1.00
N ALA A 59 9.97 3.06 0.22
CA ALA A 59 9.21 3.49 1.38
C ALA A 59 9.47 4.96 1.75
N LEU A 60 10.74 5.39 1.65
CA LEU A 60 11.13 6.78 1.91
C LEU A 60 10.48 7.72 0.88
N VAL A 61 10.58 7.41 -0.40
CA VAL A 61 9.97 8.22 -1.48
C VAL A 61 8.46 8.25 -1.33
N PHE A 62 7.83 7.10 -1.01
CA PHE A 62 6.40 7.02 -0.72
C PHE A 62 5.98 7.96 0.42
N ALA A 63 6.69 7.92 1.56
CA ALA A 63 6.38 8.79 2.69
C ALA A 63 6.55 10.28 2.35
N LEU A 64 7.61 10.64 1.62
CA LEU A 64 7.87 12.02 1.18
C LEU A 64 6.85 12.52 0.15
N ALA A 65 6.35 11.66 -0.75
CA ALA A 65 5.36 12.00 -1.76
C ALA A 65 4.00 12.42 -1.16
N HIS A 66 3.74 12.10 0.11
CA HIS A 66 2.53 12.50 0.82
C HIS A 66 2.52 13.95 1.33
N GLY A 67 3.54 14.73 1.05
CA GLY A 67 3.59 16.16 1.33
C GLY A 67 3.89 16.50 2.80
N THR A 68 3.38 17.65 3.25
CA THR A 68 3.68 18.18 4.61
C THR A 68 3.08 17.29 5.69
N GLN A 69 3.92 16.90 6.64
CA GLN A 69 3.55 15.98 7.71
C GLN A 69 4.43 16.17 8.94
N ASN A 70 3.91 15.85 10.13
CA ASN A 70 4.74 15.80 11.33
C ASN A 70 5.52 14.46 11.39
N MET A 71 6.42 14.35 12.36
CA MET A 71 7.30 13.20 12.52
C MET A 71 6.53 11.87 12.68
N TRP A 72 5.44 11.87 13.41
CA TRP A 72 4.68 10.65 13.68
C TRP A 72 3.94 10.15 12.45
N LEU A 73 3.34 11.08 11.69
CA LEU A 73 2.67 10.76 10.43
C LEU A 73 3.68 10.31 9.35
N PHE A 74 4.88 10.91 9.34
CA PHE A 74 5.96 10.44 8.48
C PHE A 74 6.41 9.03 8.85
N ALA A 75 6.62 8.76 10.15
CA ALA A 75 7.01 7.44 10.64
C ALA A 75 5.96 6.36 10.31
N ASP A 76 4.68 6.70 10.43
CA ASP A 76 3.56 5.84 10.07
C ASP A 76 3.61 5.47 8.58
N ARG A 77 3.65 6.45 7.68
CA ARG A 77 3.70 6.25 6.23
C ARG A 77 4.97 5.52 5.78
N PHE A 78 6.11 5.84 6.41
CA PHE A 78 7.36 5.15 6.12
C PHE A 78 7.29 3.68 6.54
N THR A 79 6.79 3.39 7.74
CA THR A 79 6.61 2.01 8.24
C THR A 79 5.62 1.24 7.37
N PHE A 80 4.49 1.87 6.99
CA PHE A 80 3.57 1.31 6.01
C PHE A 80 4.31 0.93 4.72
N GLY A 81 5.11 1.85 4.19
CA GLY A 81 5.92 1.64 2.99
C GLY A 81 6.87 0.45 3.09
N LEU A 82 7.54 0.30 4.25
CA LEU A 82 8.43 -0.84 4.53
C LEU A 82 7.65 -2.17 4.56
N LEU A 83 6.51 -2.21 5.26
CA LEU A 83 5.69 -3.42 5.38
C LEU A 83 5.12 -3.85 4.02
N ALA A 84 4.61 -2.90 3.22
CA ALA A 84 4.09 -3.18 1.88
C ALA A 84 5.20 -3.70 0.95
N GLY A 85 6.38 -3.08 0.95
CA GLY A 85 7.52 -3.55 0.17
C GLY A 85 8.04 -4.91 0.61
N ALA A 86 8.11 -5.16 1.92
CA ALA A 86 8.46 -6.47 2.46
C ALA A 86 7.44 -7.53 2.06
N LEU A 87 6.14 -7.20 2.09
CA LEU A 87 5.06 -8.11 1.71
C LEU A 87 5.20 -8.55 0.24
N VAL A 88 5.51 -7.63 -0.68
CA VAL A 88 5.78 -7.96 -2.09
C VAL A 88 6.96 -8.94 -2.23
N ILE A 89 8.06 -8.72 -1.52
CA ILE A 89 9.19 -9.65 -1.54
C ILE A 89 8.83 -11.04 -0.99
N LEU A 90 8.02 -11.06 0.07
CA LEU A 90 7.67 -12.30 0.77
C LEU A 90 6.59 -13.12 0.06
N THR A 91 5.72 -12.45 -0.72
CA THR A 91 4.61 -13.09 -1.44
C THR A 91 4.88 -13.26 -2.94
N GLY A 92 5.87 -12.55 -3.48
CA GLY A 92 6.28 -12.64 -4.88
C GLY A 92 5.42 -11.83 -5.86
N GLY A 93 4.44 -11.05 -5.37
CA GLY A 93 3.53 -10.26 -6.21
C GLY A 93 2.96 -9.06 -5.48
N LEU A 94 2.19 -8.24 -6.19
CA LEU A 94 1.57 -7.01 -5.68
C LEU A 94 0.23 -7.25 -4.98
N GLU A 95 -0.40 -8.40 -5.20
CA GLU A 95 -1.80 -8.68 -4.82
C GLU A 95 -2.01 -8.56 -3.32
N ALA A 96 -1.10 -9.13 -2.53
CA ALA A 96 -1.17 -9.07 -1.07
C ALA A 96 -0.94 -7.64 -0.55
N GLY A 97 0.00 -6.90 -1.16
CA GLY A 97 0.25 -5.50 -0.87
C GLY A 97 -0.96 -4.62 -1.20
N ILE A 98 -1.54 -4.78 -2.39
CA ILE A 98 -2.74 -4.06 -2.82
C ILE A 98 -3.91 -4.35 -1.87
N ALA A 99 -4.16 -5.61 -1.55
CA ALA A 99 -5.24 -5.99 -0.64
C ALA A 99 -5.06 -5.38 0.76
N ALA A 100 -3.86 -5.44 1.32
CA ALA A 100 -3.55 -4.85 2.61
C ALA A 100 -3.70 -3.33 2.59
N HIS A 101 -3.25 -2.66 1.52
CA HIS A 101 -3.38 -1.21 1.34
C HIS A 101 -4.85 -0.78 1.20
N VAL A 102 -5.64 -1.48 0.40
CA VAL A 102 -7.08 -1.24 0.25
C VAL A 102 -7.78 -1.34 1.60
N LEU A 103 -7.54 -2.40 2.35
CA LEU A 103 -8.15 -2.58 3.67
C LEU A 103 -7.75 -1.45 4.63
N ASN A 104 -6.47 -1.10 4.68
CA ASN A 104 -5.99 0.02 5.49
C ASN A 104 -6.71 1.32 5.16
N ASN A 105 -6.81 1.68 3.88
CA ASN A 105 -7.48 2.90 3.43
C ASN A 105 -8.99 2.88 3.71
N LEU A 106 -9.65 1.73 3.51
CA LEU A 106 -11.07 1.58 3.81
C LEU A 106 -11.36 1.77 5.31
N PHE A 107 -10.52 1.23 6.18
CA PHE A 107 -10.65 1.44 7.63
C PHE A 107 -10.37 2.88 8.02
N ALA A 108 -9.25 3.46 7.58
CA ALA A 108 -8.84 4.82 7.92
C ALA A 108 -9.85 5.86 7.43
N PHE A 109 -10.22 5.82 6.15
CA PHE A 109 -11.18 6.77 5.58
C PHE A 109 -12.61 6.50 6.03
N GLY A 110 -13.02 5.22 6.12
CA GLY A 110 -14.34 4.86 6.62
C GLY A 110 -14.57 5.33 8.05
N TYR A 111 -13.58 5.12 8.93
CA TYR A 111 -13.64 5.62 10.30
C TYR A 111 -13.72 7.16 10.35
N SER A 112 -12.97 7.86 9.51
CA SER A 112 -12.96 9.32 9.46
C SER A 112 -14.32 9.92 9.06
N VAL A 113 -15.11 9.22 8.22
CA VAL A 113 -16.46 9.67 7.84
C VAL A 113 -17.35 9.80 9.07
N PHE A 114 -17.22 8.89 10.03
CA PHE A 114 -18.02 8.93 11.27
C PHE A 114 -17.50 9.91 12.32
N LEU A 115 -16.21 10.28 12.28
CA LEU A 115 -15.59 11.18 13.26
C LEU A 115 -15.56 12.66 12.88
N GLY A 116 -15.65 13.00 11.60
CA GLY A 116 -15.56 14.40 11.20
C GLY A 116 -15.59 14.65 9.70
N GLY A 117 -15.77 13.60 8.93
CA GLY A 117 -15.85 13.65 7.47
C GLY A 117 -14.53 13.29 6.77
N ALA A 118 -14.65 12.72 5.57
CA ALA A 118 -13.53 12.23 4.75
C ALA A 118 -12.53 13.33 4.35
N SER A 119 -12.92 14.60 4.36
CA SER A 119 -12.04 15.74 4.11
C SER A 119 -10.95 15.89 5.17
N VAL A 120 -11.25 15.52 6.42
CA VAL A 120 -10.29 15.57 7.54
C VAL A 120 -9.16 14.55 7.31
N ALA A 121 -9.49 13.33 6.90
CA ALA A 121 -8.48 12.31 6.65
C ALA A 121 -7.56 12.66 5.48
N ARG A 122 -8.10 13.26 4.41
CA ARG A 122 -7.31 13.68 3.23
C ARG A 122 -6.40 14.88 3.50
N GLY A 123 -6.79 15.77 4.41
CA GLY A 123 -6.01 16.95 4.82
C GLY A 123 -5.12 16.72 6.04
N LEU A 124 -4.95 15.47 6.49
CA LEU A 124 -4.16 15.17 7.67
C LEU A 124 -2.70 15.53 7.47
N THR A 125 -2.21 16.49 8.24
CA THR A 125 -0.79 16.92 8.24
C THR A 125 -0.07 16.55 9.53
N SER A 126 -0.80 16.10 10.54
CA SER A 126 -0.25 15.71 11.83
C SER A 126 -1.04 14.57 12.45
N MET A 127 -0.33 13.71 13.15
CA MET A 127 -0.83 12.55 13.88
C MET A 127 -0.17 12.51 15.26
N GLY A 128 -0.86 11.95 16.25
CA GLY A 128 -0.27 11.64 17.55
C GLY A 128 0.56 10.36 17.50
N TRP A 129 1.49 10.18 18.45
CA TRP A 129 2.27 8.95 18.51
C TRP A 129 1.43 7.71 18.79
N ALA A 130 0.36 7.86 19.58
CA ALA A 130 -0.54 6.74 19.90
C ALA A 130 -1.37 6.30 18.70
N ASP A 131 -1.84 7.27 17.88
CA ASP A 131 -2.57 6.99 16.65
C ASP A 131 -1.66 6.31 15.62
N ALA A 132 -0.43 6.80 15.46
CA ALA A 132 0.57 6.17 14.58
C ALA A 132 0.88 4.74 15.01
N LEU A 133 1.03 4.49 16.32
CA LEU A 133 1.25 3.13 16.82
C LEU A 133 0.05 2.22 16.57
N TRP A 134 -1.16 2.75 16.72
CA TRP A 134 -2.39 2.02 16.42
C TRP A 134 -2.49 1.63 14.94
N ASP A 135 -2.26 2.57 14.03
CA ASP A 135 -2.32 2.34 12.58
C ASP A 135 -1.24 1.35 12.13
N VAL A 136 -0.01 1.52 12.57
CA VAL A 136 1.10 0.59 12.28
C VAL A 136 0.80 -0.82 12.78
N THR A 137 0.23 -0.95 13.99
CA THR A 137 -0.14 -2.26 14.55
C THR A 137 -1.25 -2.91 13.74
N GLY A 138 -2.26 -2.15 13.35
CA GLY A 138 -3.36 -2.61 12.50
C GLY A 138 -2.85 -3.08 11.13
N PHE A 139 -2.01 -2.27 10.48
CA PHE A 139 -1.43 -2.65 9.19
C PHE A 139 -0.50 -3.85 9.28
N LEU A 140 0.32 -3.94 10.34
CA LEU A 140 1.15 -5.12 10.58
C LEU A 140 0.32 -6.39 10.73
N ALA A 141 -0.81 -6.34 11.45
CA ALA A 141 -1.72 -7.47 11.58
C ALA A 141 -2.30 -7.90 10.23
N ILE A 142 -2.72 -6.93 9.39
CA ILE A 142 -3.22 -7.20 8.03
C ILE A 142 -2.10 -7.80 7.16
N ALA A 143 -0.89 -7.26 7.21
CA ALA A 143 0.25 -7.75 6.43
C ALA A 143 0.64 -9.18 6.84
N LEU A 144 0.66 -9.48 8.14
CA LEU A 144 0.92 -10.84 8.65
C LEU A 144 -0.17 -11.81 8.21
N ALA A 145 -1.45 -11.41 8.25
CA ALA A 145 -2.55 -12.24 7.77
C ALA A 145 -2.43 -12.51 6.27
N ALA A 146 -2.14 -11.49 5.45
CA ALA A 146 -1.95 -11.63 4.01
C ALA A 146 -0.76 -12.53 3.68
N TRP A 147 0.37 -12.37 4.39
CA TRP A 147 1.52 -13.25 4.25
C TRP A 147 1.20 -14.69 4.64
N TRP A 148 0.51 -14.90 5.77
CA TRP A 148 0.11 -16.24 6.22
C TRP A 148 -0.82 -16.92 5.21
N ILE A 149 -1.82 -16.20 4.69
CA ILE A 149 -2.76 -16.70 3.66
C ILE A 149 -1.99 -17.08 2.39
N SER A 150 -1.04 -16.23 1.93
CA SER A 150 -0.24 -16.50 0.73
C SER A 150 0.60 -17.78 0.89
N ARG A 151 1.13 -18.02 2.10
CA ARG A 151 1.86 -19.25 2.43
C ARG A 151 0.94 -20.48 2.46
N TRP A 152 -0.24 -20.32 3.01
CA TRP A 152 -1.24 -21.41 3.05
C TRP A 152 -1.77 -21.75 1.64
N MET A 153 -1.94 -20.77 0.79
CA MET A 153 -2.33 -20.95 -0.61
C MET A 153 -1.18 -21.41 -1.52
N THR A 154 0.03 -21.58 -1.00
CA THR A 154 1.23 -21.97 -1.77
C THR A 154 1.49 -21.08 -3.00
N VAL A 155 1.26 -19.77 -2.85
CA VAL A 155 1.49 -18.81 -3.93
C VAL A 155 2.96 -18.83 -4.35
N ALA A 156 3.22 -18.93 -5.67
CA ALA A 156 4.57 -18.91 -6.21
C ALA A 156 5.23 -17.55 -5.95
N THR A 157 6.42 -17.57 -5.34
CA THR A 157 7.18 -16.35 -5.00
C THR A 157 8.24 -15.98 -6.03
N ARG A 158 8.39 -16.80 -7.09
CA ARG A 158 9.34 -16.58 -8.19
C ARG A 158 8.76 -17.14 -9.47
N THR A 159 9.10 -16.50 -10.59
CA THR A 159 8.86 -17.07 -11.92
C THR A 159 9.71 -18.32 -12.08
N PRO A 160 9.19 -19.44 -12.57
CA PRO A 160 9.97 -20.64 -12.87
C PRO A 160 11.10 -20.33 -13.85
N ASP A 161 12.27 -20.92 -13.60
CA ASP A 161 13.49 -20.65 -14.40
C ASP A 161 13.34 -21.02 -15.89
N ASP A 162 12.55 -22.04 -16.19
CA ASP A 162 12.22 -22.46 -17.55
C ASP A 162 11.43 -21.38 -18.32
N LEU A 163 10.53 -20.69 -17.67
CA LEU A 163 9.79 -19.57 -18.27
C LEU A 163 10.70 -18.35 -18.48
N VAL A 164 11.58 -18.07 -17.54
CA VAL A 164 12.57 -16.98 -17.67
C VAL A 164 13.52 -17.27 -18.84
N MET A 165 14.01 -18.51 -18.96
CA MET A 165 14.87 -18.92 -20.05
C MET A 165 14.17 -18.89 -21.40
N ALA A 166 12.90 -19.33 -21.46
CA ALA A 166 12.10 -19.26 -22.69
C ALA A 166 11.90 -17.81 -23.16
N CYS A 167 11.64 -16.88 -22.23
CA CYS A 167 11.52 -15.47 -22.53
C CYS A 167 12.84 -14.87 -23.06
N LEU A 168 13.97 -15.18 -22.43
CA LEU A 168 15.28 -14.70 -22.86
C LEU A 168 15.68 -15.24 -24.24
N LEU A 169 15.39 -16.52 -24.52
CA LEU A 169 15.67 -17.13 -25.84
C LEU A 169 14.81 -16.48 -26.93
N TYR A 170 13.53 -16.23 -26.62
CA TYR A 170 12.60 -15.58 -27.56
C TYR A 170 13.06 -14.15 -27.90
N THR A 171 13.53 -13.37 -26.92
CA THR A 171 14.02 -12.01 -27.16
C THR A 171 15.38 -11.97 -27.86
N SER A 172 16.23 -13.03 -27.73
CA SER A 172 17.51 -13.11 -28.42
C SER A 172 17.38 -13.42 -29.90
N ASP A 173 16.33 -14.16 -30.29
CA ASP A 173 16.07 -14.54 -31.68
C ASP A 173 15.13 -13.57 -32.43
N ALA A 174 14.56 -12.64 -31.71
CA ALA A 174 13.52 -11.79 -32.24
C ALA A 174 14.05 -10.52 -32.87
N ALA A 175 14.06 -10.51 -34.19
CA ALA A 175 13.78 -9.30 -34.95
C ALA A 175 12.30 -8.83 -34.75
N ASP A 176 11.56 -9.46 -33.84
CA ASP A 176 10.16 -9.18 -33.51
C ASP A 176 10.06 -8.60 -32.08
N ASP A 177 9.63 -7.33 -32.01
CA ASP A 177 9.42 -6.52 -30.81
C ASP A 177 8.23 -6.99 -29.92
N THR A 178 8.04 -8.27 -29.71
CA THR A 178 6.98 -8.76 -28.80
C THR A 178 7.55 -8.85 -27.37
N PRO A 179 7.03 -8.07 -26.44
CA PRO A 179 7.49 -8.13 -25.04
C PRO A 179 7.09 -9.45 -24.37
N CYS A 180 7.99 -9.97 -23.56
CA CYS A 180 7.72 -11.08 -22.64
C CYS A 180 6.78 -10.66 -21.51
#